data_9d9fdb54b7a79ee1ede467f6715ed579
#
_entry.id   9d9fdb54b7a79ee1ede467f6715ed579
#
_cell.length_a   1.000
_cell.length_b   1.000
_cell.length_c   1.000
_cell.angle_alpha   90.00
_cell.angle_beta   90.00
_cell.angle_gamma   90.00
#
_symmetry.space_group_name_H-M   'P 1'
#
loop_
_entity.id
_entity.type
_entity.pdbx_description
1 polymer ?
#
loop_
_entity_poly.entity_id
_entity_poly.type
_entity_poly.pdbx_seq_one_letter_code
_entity_poly.pdbx_strand_id
1 'polypeptide(L)'
;MKYGKFINLGKRALFLVLSIYFILFTYVRTALAASFWPSAISIEADGGILMEAQTGTVLFAKNADQPYYPASITKILTALIVLEHCSLDEEVTFSHDDVYNVEAGSSTAGIDEGDILTVRDCLYALMLASANESANALTCM
;
A
#
# COMPACT_ATOMS: atom_id res chain seq x y z
N MET A 1 49.60 -9.73 49.32
CA MET A 1 49.37 -9.48 47.87
C MET A 1 48.66 -10.62 47.07
N LYS A 2 48.06 -11.62 47.70
CA LYS A 2 47.39 -12.73 46.99
C LYS A 2 45.86 -12.54 46.81
N TYR A 3 45.20 -11.73 47.64
CA TYR A 3 43.75 -11.54 47.61
C TYR A 3 43.20 -10.78 46.40
N GLY A 4 43.97 -9.82 45.85
CA GLY A 4 43.54 -9.03 44.69
C GLY A 4 43.40 -9.82 43.36
N LYS A 5 44.20 -10.92 43.20
CA LYS A 5 44.10 -11.79 42.01
C LYS A 5 42.83 -12.67 42.02
N PHE A 6 42.38 -13.14 43.19
CA PHE A 6 41.18 -13.96 43.31
C PHE A 6 39.92 -13.16 43.07
N ILE A 7 39.85 -11.90 43.55
CA ILE A 7 38.70 -11.00 43.30
C ILE A 7 38.57 -10.65 41.83
N ASN A 8 39.68 -10.46 41.11
CA ASN A 8 39.68 -10.19 39.66
C ASN A 8 39.28 -11.44 38.85
N LEU A 9 39.61 -12.63 39.28
CA LEU A 9 39.23 -13.87 38.60
C LEU A 9 37.72 -14.12 38.72
N GLY A 10 37.14 -13.90 39.91
CA GLY A 10 35.71 -14.02 40.15
C GLY A 10 34.89 -13.00 39.31
N LYS A 11 35.34 -11.75 39.25
CA LYS A 11 34.70 -10.71 38.40
C LYS A 11 34.74 -11.09 36.92
N ARG A 12 35.85 -11.57 36.40
CA ARG A 12 35.99 -12.01 34.99
C ARG A 12 35.10 -13.21 34.68
N ALA A 13 35.03 -14.19 35.59
CA ALA A 13 34.13 -15.33 35.45
C ALA A 13 32.65 -14.92 35.45
N LEU A 14 32.26 -13.99 36.33
CA LEU A 14 30.90 -13.43 36.35
C LEU A 14 30.55 -12.69 35.04
N PHE A 15 31.48 -11.90 34.53
CA PHE A 15 31.28 -11.19 33.23
C PHE A 15 31.09 -12.18 32.08
N LEU A 16 31.87 -13.24 32.00
CA LEU A 16 31.75 -14.28 30.98
C LEU A 16 30.38 -14.99 31.07
N VAL A 17 29.95 -15.36 32.27
CA VAL A 17 28.64 -16.00 32.47
C VAL A 17 27.49 -15.07 32.04
N LEU A 18 27.53 -13.81 32.43
CA LEU A 18 26.53 -12.82 32.02
C LEU A 18 26.51 -12.57 30.51
N SER A 19 27.68 -12.53 29.87
CA SER A 19 27.77 -12.38 28.41
C SER A 19 27.20 -13.60 27.68
N ILE A 20 27.51 -14.81 28.14
CA ILE A 20 26.93 -16.04 27.55
C ILE A 20 25.42 -16.09 27.76
N TYR A 21 24.92 -15.70 28.93
CA TYR A 21 23.49 -15.61 29.19
C TYR A 21 22.80 -14.62 28.28
N PHE A 22 23.39 -13.44 28.08
CA PHE A 22 22.85 -12.41 27.19
C PHE A 22 22.81 -12.86 25.72
N ILE A 23 23.87 -13.53 25.25
CA ILE A 23 23.93 -14.10 23.90
C ILE A 23 22.86 -15.17 23.73
N LEU A 24 22.74 -16.12 24.65
CA LEU A 24 21.72 -17.17 24.59
C LEU A 24 20.30 -16.60 24.65
N PHE A 25 20.07 -15.55 25.45
CA PHE A 25 18.78 -14.88 25.57
C PHE A 25 18.36 -14.18 24.27
N THR A 26 19.31 -13.54 23.56
CA THR A 26 19.04 -12.92 22.26
C THR A 26 18.77 -13.95 21.16
N TYR A 27 19.52 -15.06 21.12
CA TYR A 27 19.29 -16.14 20.15
C TYR A 27 17.93 -16.82 20.34
N VAL A 28 17.51 -17.09 21.60
CA VAL A 28 16.20 -17.71 21.88
C VAL A 28 15.05 -16.80 21.44
N ARG A 29 15.18 -15.47 21.59
CA ARG A 29 14.14 -14.51 21.15
C ARG A 29 13.96 -14.48 19.64
N THR A 30 15.04 -14.50 18.89
CA THR A 30 14.97 -14.50 17.41
C THR A 30 14.40 -15.81 16.86
N ALA A 31 14.73 -16.96 17.46
CA ALA A 31 14.19 -18.26 17.04
C ALA A 31 12.68 -18.39 17.29
N LEU A 32 12.17 -17.84 18.41
CA LEU A 32 10.73 -17.85 18.72
C LEU A 32 9.93 -16.91 17.80
N ALA A 33 10.50 -15.79 17.36
CA ALA A 33 9.83 -14.87 16.43
C ALA A 33 9.62 -15.50 15.05
N ALA A 34 10.53 -16.34 14.60
CA ALA A 34 10.44 -17.01 13.29
C ALA A 34 9.35 -18.10 13.22
N SER A 35 8.94 -18.67 14.37
CA SER A 35 7.96 -19.77 14.43
C SER A 35 6.50 -19.32 14.40
N PHE A 36 6.23 -18.01 14.58
CA PHE A 36 4.87 -17.44 14.60
C PHE A 36 4.45 -16.80 13.26
N TRP A 37 5.36 -16.72 12.28
CA TRP A 37 4.99 -16.16 11.00
C TRP A 37 4.22 -17.20 10.17
N PRO A 38 3.03 -16.88 9.66
CA PRO A 38 2.27 -17.81 8.82
C PRO A 38 3.06 -18.18 7.57
N SER A 39 2.82 -19.39 7.07
CA SER A 39 3.39 -19.84 5.80
C SER A 39 3.00 -18.87 4.68
N ALA A 40 3.89 -18.67 3.71
CA ALA A 40 3.64 -17.79 2.58
C ALA A 40 2.33 -18.16 1.87
N ILE A 41 1.46 -17.16 1.67
CA ILE A 41 0.21 -17.31 0.92
C ILE A 41 0.57 -17.45 -0.56
N SER A 42 -0.04 -18.40 -1.26
CA SER A 42 0.04 -18.48 -2.72
C SER A 42 -1.10 -17.71 -3.34
N ILE A 43 -0.79 -16.82 -4.28
CA ILE A 43 -1.77 -16.12 -5.11
C ILE A 43 -1.52 -16.42 -6.58
N GLU A 44 -2.59 -16.49 -7.39
CA GLU A 44 -2.50 -16.76 -8.84
C GLU A 44 -2.03 -15.53 -9.62
N ALA A 45 -2.30 -14.30 -9.12
CA ALA A 45 -1.85 -13.07 -9.76
C ALA A 45 -0.32 -13.04 -9.96
N ASP A 46 0.15 -12.44 -11.07
CA ASP A 46 1.57 -12.30 -11.39
C ASP A 46 2.33 -11.43 -10.40
N GLY A 47 1.70 -10.41 -9.85
CA GLY A 47 2.21 -9.54 -8.81
C GLY A 47 1.19 -9.27 -7.71
N GLY A 48 1.67 -8.93 -6.52
CA GLY A 48 0.80 -8.56 -5.42
C GLY A 48 1.58 -8.03 -4.22
N ILE A 49 0.95 -7.14 -3.49
CA ILE A 49 1.47 -6.59 -2.24
C ILE A 49 0.33 -6.48 -1.22
N LEU A 50 0.62 -6.85 0.02
CA LEU A 50 -0.26 -6.63 1.16
C LEU A 50 0.50 -5.79 2.18
N MET A 51 -0.09 -4.67 2.57
CA MET A 51 0.51 -3.75 3.54
C MET A 51 -0.45 -3.50 4.70
N GLU A 52 0.11 -3.33 5.88
CA GLU A 52 -0.65 -2.82 7.03
C GLU A 52 -0.87 -1.32 6.83
N ALA A 53 -2.13 -0.85 6.93
CA ALA A 53 -2.54 0.49 6.48
C ALA A 53 -2.02 1.64 7.34
N GLN A 54 -1.74 1.41 8.62
CA GLN A 54 -1.29 2.48 9.54
C GLN A 54 0.23 2.67 9.52
N THR A 55 0.98 1.59 9.42
CA THR A 55 2.44 1.60 9.52
C THR A 55 3.14 1.49 8.17
N GLY A 56 2.43 1.06 7.12
CA GLY A 56 3.01 0.76 5.83
C GLY A 56 3.86 -0.53 5.82
N THR A 57 3.79 -1.33 6.88
CA THR A 57 4.56 -2.58 6.95
C THR A 57 4.09 -3.57 5.89
N VAL A 58 4.99 -4.04 5.06
CA VAL A 58 4.69 -5.06 4.03
C VAL A 58 4.54 -6.42 4.71
N LEU A 59 3.35 -7.00 4.62
CA LEU A 59 3.00 -8.30 5.19
C LEU A 59 3.19 -9.44 4.18
N PHE A 60 3.01 -9.14 2.88
CA PHE A 60 3.23 -10.06 1.77
C PHE A 60 3.66 -9.28 0.53
N ALA A 61 4.56 -9.85 -0.26
CA ALA A 61 4.98 -9.31 -1.54
C ALA A 61 5.29 -10.45 -2.52
N LYS A 62 4.74 -10.33 -3.74
CA LYS A 62 5.06 -11.18 -4.89
C LYS A 62 5.32 -10.26 -6.07
N ASN A 63 6.55 -10.26 -6.58
CA ASN A 63 6.97 -9.42 -7.72
C ASN A 63 6.51 -7.95 -7.60
N ALA A 64 6.49 -7.39 -6.38
CA ALA A 64 5.87 -6.10 -6.08
C ALA A 64 6.60 -4.90 -6.75
N ASP A 65 7.88 -5.06 -7.06
CA ASP A 65 8.72 -4.04 -7.71
C ASP A 65 8.81 -4.20 -9.24
N GLN A 66 8.09 -5.18 -9.80
CA GLN A 66 8.03 -5.36 -11.25
C GLN A 66 7.04 -4.37 -11.87
N PRO A 67 7.36 -3.78 -13.05
CA PRO A 67 6.42 -2.93 -13.75
C PRO A 67 5.28 -3.76 -14.35
N TYR A 68 4.04 -3.32 -14.13
CA TYR A 68 2.82 -3.89 -14.69
C TYR A 68 1.98 -2.79 -15.33
N TYR A 69 1.08 -3.18 -16.23
CA TYR A 69 0.02 -2.30 -16.69
C TYR A 69 -1.09 -2.28 -15.64
N PRO A 70 -1.32 -1.14 -14.95
CA PRO A 70 -2.23 -1.11 -13.80
C PRO A 70 -3.71 -1.14 -14.21
N ALA A 71 -4.01 -0.89 -15.50
CA ALA A 71 -5.38 -0.76 -15.99
C ALA A 71 -6.21 0.19 -15.09
N SER A 72 -7.45 -0.18 -14.75
CA SER A 72 -8.33 0.68 -13.95
C SER A 72 -7.89 0.91 -12.49
N ILE A 73 -6.86 0.22 -12.00
CA ILE A 73 -6.27 0.54 -10.69
C ILE A 73 -5.75 1.99 -10.67
N THR A 74 -5.35 2.54 -11.82
CA THR A 74 -4.95 3.95 -11.97
C THR A 74 -6.02 4.92 -11.45
N LYS A 75 -7.30 4.59 -11.54
CA LYS A 75 -8.41 5.41 -11.08
C LYS A 75 -8.41 5.70 -9.58
N ILE A 76 -7.76 4.85 -8.79
CA ILE A 76 -7.52 5.11 -7.36
C ILE A 76 -6.68 6.38 -7.18
N LEU A 77 -5.64 6.54 -7.99
CA LEU A 77 -4.79 7.74 -7.94
C LEU A 77 -5.56 8.98 -8.44
N THR A 78 -6.34 8.84 -9.51
CA THR A 78 -7.22 9.94 -9.99
C THR A 78 -8.19 10.37 -8.87
N ALA A 79 -8.87 9.42 -8.24
CA ALA A 79 -9.80 9.73 -7.16
C ALA A 79 -9.11 10.42 -5.97
N LEU A 80 -7.90 9.99 -5.61
CA LEU A 80 -7.13 10.61 -4.53
C LEU A 80 -6.80 12.07 -4.86
N ILE A 81 -6.29 12.35 -6.06
CA ILE A 81 -5.94 13.70 -6.50
C ILE A 81 -7.18 14.61 -6.50
N VAL A 82 -8.30 14.12 -7.03
CA VAL A 82 -9.56 14.88 -7.05
C VAL A 82 -10.04 15.19 -5.63
N LEU A 83 -9.99 14.23 -4.72
CA LEU A 83 -10.37 14.44 -3.31
C LEU A 83 -9.48 15.42 -2.57
N GLU A 84 -8.21 15.57 -2.99
CA GLU A 84 -7.27 16.53 -2.39
C GLU A 84 -7.41 17.95 -2.95
N HIS A 85 -7.95 18.11 -4.16
CA HIS A 85 -7.90 19.38 -4.89
C HIS A 85 -9.27 19.98 -5.23
N CYS A 86 -10.34 19.18 -5.30
CA CYS A 86 -11.66 19.63 -5.73
C CYS A 86 -12.68 19.57 -4.59
N SER A 87 -13.70 20.44 -4.66
CA SER A 87 -14.87 20.33 -3.78
C SER A 87 -15.82 19.26 -4.30
N LEU A 88 -16.34 18.41 -3.39
CA LEU A 88 -17.25 17.33 -3.79
C LEU A 88 -18.60 17.82 -4.38
N ASP A 89 -19.00 19.06 -4.07
CA ASP A 89 -20.24 19.66 -4.54
C ASP A 89 -20.01 20.58 -5.75
N GLU A 90 -18.79 20.64 -6.29
CA GLU A 90 -18.44 21.36 -7.51
C GLU A 90 -19.06 20.67 -8.73
N GLU A 91 -19.57 21.46 -9.67
CA GLU A 91 -20.20 20.96 -10.88
C GLU A 91 -19.20 20.71 -12.00
N VAL A 92 -19.31 19.56 -12.64
CA VAL A 92 -18.51 19.11 -13.78
C VAL A 92 -19.43 19.04 -14.99
N THR A 93 -19.13 19.79 -16.04
CA THR A 93 -19.84 19.70 -17.31
C THR A 93 -19.07 18.83 -18.27
N PHE A 94 -19.71 17.80 -18.80
CA PHE A 94 -19.07 16.85 -19.71
C PHE A 94 -18.96 17.42 -21.12
N SER A 95 -17.75 17.58 -21.60
CA SER A 95 -17.46 18.00 -22.97
C SER A 95 -17.54 16.81 -23.94
N HIS A 96 -17.57 17.14 -25.27
CA HIS A 96 -17.45 16.12 -26.30
C HIS A 96 -16.22 15.23 -26.13
N ASP A 97 -15.08 15.82 -25.83
CA ASP A 97 -13.83 15.07 -25.66
C ASP A 97 -13.85 14.17 -24.45
N ASP A 98 -14.49 14.57 -23.35
CA ASP A 98 -14.60 13.74 -22.17
C ASP A 98 -15.38 12.44 -22.45
N VAL A 99 -16.45 12.54 -23.24
CA VAL A 99 -17.37 11.44 -23.51
C VAL A 99 -16.88 10.54 -24.64
N TYR A 100 -16.38 11.12 -25.73
CA TYR A 100 -16.07 10.37 -26.95
C TYR A 100 -14.59 10.08 -27.18
N ASN A 101 -13.69 10.72 -26.44
CA ASN A 101 -12.26 10.38 -26.47
C ASN A 101 -11.93 9.28 -25.47
N VAL A 102 -12.70 8.20 -25.51
CA VAL A 102 -12.49 6.98 -24.72
C VAL A 102 -12.16 5.83 -25.66
N GLU A 103 -11.32 4.90 -25.19
CA GLU A 103 -10.94 3.74 -25.98
C GLU A 103 -12.18 2.83 -26.24
N ALA A 104 -12.32 2.37 -27.47
CA ALA A 104 -13.44 1.52 -27.87
C ALA A 104 -13.51 0.24 -27.01
N GLY A 105 -14.68 -0.02 -26.41
CA GLY A 105 -14.90 -1.15 -25.51
C GLY A 105 -14.44 -0.91 -24.06
N SER A 106 -14.00 0.29 -23.73
CA SER A 106 -13.70 0.68 -22.36
C SER A 106 -14.98 0.88 -21.55
N SER A 107 -14.84 0.81 -20.21
CA SER A 107 -15.98 0.97 -19.29
C SER A 107 -16.46 2.41 -19.25
N THR A 108 -17.78 2.60 -19.34
CA THR A 108 -18.48 3.89 -19.21
C THR A 108 -19.65 3.78 -18.26
N ALA A 109 -20.10 4.89 -17.70
CA ALA A 109 -21.33 5.01 -16.91
C ALA A 109 -22.53 5.44 -17.76
N GLY A 110 -22.32 5.73 -19.05
CA GLY A 110 -23.35 6.20 -19.96
C GLY A 110 -23.71 7.67 -19.77
N ILE A 111 -22.72 8.49 -19.43
CA ILE A 111 -22.85 9.94 -19.29
C ILE A 111 -22.73 10.56 -20.69
N ASP A 112 -23.64 11.48 -21.02
CA ASP A 112 -23.69 12.13 -22.33
C ASP A 112 -23.02 13.52 -22.34
N GLU A 113 -22.64 13.98 -23.52
CA GLU A 113 -22.14 15.32 -23.73
C GLU A 113 -23.17 16.37 -23.27
N GLY A 114 -22.71 17.35 -22.50
CA GLY A 114 -23.54 18.38 -21.90
C GLY A 114 -24.19 18.04 -20.58
N ASP A 115 -24.04 16.80 -20.12
CA ASP A 115 -24.47 16.44 -18.76
C ASP A 115 -23.67 17.22 -17.71
N ILE A 116 -24.34 17.55 -16.60
CA ILE A 116 -23.73 18.25 -15.47
C ILE A 116 -23.90 17.36 -14.24
N LEU A 117 -22.81 16.93 -13.67
CA LEU A 117 -22.76 16.12 -12.45
C LEU A 117 -21.90 16.81 -11.40
N THR A 118 -22.09 16.44 -10.13
CA THR A 118 -21.16 16.87 -9.08
C THR A 118 -19.88 16.05 -9.14
N VAL A 119 -18.77 16.59 -8.65
CA VAL A 119 -17.50 15.84 -8.45
C VAL A 119 -17.77 14.56 -7.69
N ARG A 120 -18.65 14.58 -6.70
CA ARG A 120 -19.09 13.40 -5.94
C ARG A 120 -19.68 12.32 -6.83
N ASP A 121 -20.61 12.68 -7.72
CA ASP A 121 -21.27 11.73 -8.63
C ASP A 121 -20.27 11.20 -9.66
N CYS A 122 -19.39 12.06 -10.18
CA CYS A 122 -18.30 11.64 -11.04
C CYS A 122 -17.36 10.65 -10.37
N LEU A 123 -17.01 10.84 -9.09
CA LEU A 123 -16.21 9.88 -8.33
C LEU A 123 -16.94 8.54 -8.13
N TYR A 124 -18.26 8.55 -7.92
CA TYR A 124 -19.05 7.30 -7.89
C TYR A 124 -19.04 6.61 -9.26
N ALA A 125 -19.24 7.31 -10.36
CA ALA A 125 -19.15 6.76 -11.71
C ALA A 125 -17.74 6.20 -11.99
N LEU A 126 -16.70 6.93 -11.62
CA LEU A 126 -15.29 6.53 -11.73
C LEU A 126 -15.01 5.22 -10.99
N MET A 127 -15.42 5.11 -9.73
CA MET A 127 -15.04 4.01 -8.85
C MET A 127 -15.96 2.79 -8.95
N LEU A 128 -17.27 2.97 -9.21
CA LEU A 128 -18.25 1.87 -9.26
C LEU A 128 -18.42 1.29 -10.66
N ALA A 129 -18.47 2.16 -11.69
CA ALA A 129 -18.62 1.75 -13.08
C ALA A 129 -17.29 1.74 -13.84
N SER A 130 -16.18 2.18 -13.20
CA SER A 130 -14.90 2.36 -13.87
C SER A 130 -14.99 3.30 -15.07
N ALA A 131 -15.86 4.32 -15.00
CA ALA A 131 -16.20 5.23 -16.08
C ALA A 131 -14.98 6.01 -16.56
N ASN A 132 -14.65 5.88 -17.85
CA ASN A 132 -13.50 6.58 -18.44
C ASN A 132 -13.85 8.03 -18.79
N GLU A 133 -15.08 8.30 -19.23
CA GLU A 133 -15.59 9.66 -19.43
C GLU A 133 -15.54 10.48 -18.14
N SER A 134 -15.88 9.91 -17.00
CA SER A 134 -15.71 10.57 -15.70
C SER A 134 -14.25 10.83 -15.36
N ALA A 135 -13.35 9.91 -15.69
CA ALA A 135 -11.92 10.13 -15.50
C ALA A 135 -11.44 11.33 -16.32
N ASN A 136 -11.85 11.42 -17.61
CA ASN A 136 -11.49 12.52 -18.50
C ASN A 136 -11.99 13.86 -17.95
N ALA A 137 -13.29 13.96 -17.63
CA ALA A 137 -13.90 15.17 -17.13
C ALA A 137 -13.26 15.68 -15.83
N LEU A 138 -12.92 14.78 -14.90
CA LEU A 138 -12.27 15.12 -13.64
C LEU A 138 -10.80 15.59 -13.80
N THR A 139 -10.13 15.31 -14.91
CA THR A 139 -8.75 15.75 -15.16
C THR A 139 -8.66 17.13 -15.79
N CYS A 140 -9.77 17.68 -16.29
CA CYS A 140 -9.85 18.99 -16.94
C CYS A 140 -10.24 20.14 -15.99
N MET A 141 -10.37 19.83 -14.66
CA MET A 141 -10.79 20.79 -13.63
C MET A 141 -9.63 21.59 -13.04
#